data_fbda8dea59892fa22874f84a5b1549fb
#
_entry.id   fbda8dea59892fa22874f84a5b1549fb
#
_cell.length_a   1.000
_cell.length_b   1.000
_cell.length_c   1.000
_cell.angle_alpha   90.00
_cell.angle_beta   90.00
_cell.angle_gamma   90.00
#
_symmetry.space_group_name_H-M   'P 1'
#
loop_
_entity.id
_entity.type
_entity.pdbx_description
1 polymer ?
#
loop_
_entity_poly.entity_id
_entity_poly.type
_entity_poly.pdbx_seq_one_letter_code
_entity_poly.pdbx_strand_id
1 'polypeptide(L)'
;PYWKDFLVPAGYLRDIKSAASRADALVITKITGNYSALQKPKEWDSKHTFSSKIVYETPSNGHGQEIGSNEVISFTGLANSALFEKHLKENYSLKKNFKFADHHYFTDTELEKIIQFGKGNLTQPNYITTLKDFSRLSDSQRKLFGQNLFTIKISTPILEEKELIRFLTNKNILSD
;
A
#
# COMPACT_ATOMS: atom_id res chain seq x y z
N PRO A 1 -9.13 14.24 -4.78
CA PRO A 1 -10.42 13.65 -4.38
C PRO A 1 -11.32 13.44 -5.59
N TYR A 2 -12.14 12.38 -5.57
CA TYR A 2 -13.10 12.01 -6.61
C TYR A 2 -13.91 13.21 -7.15
N TRP A 3 -14.46 14.07 -6.30
CA TRP A 3 -15.29 15.20 -6.69
C TRP A 3 -14.54 16.36 -7.39
N LYS A 4 -13.20 16.30 -7.45
CA LYS A 4 -12.36 17.28 -8.15
C LYS A 4 -11.84 16.78 -9.49
N ASP A 5 -12.22 15.56 -9.88
CA ASP A 5 -11.74 14.92 -11.09
C ASP A 5 -12.79 14.94 -12.21
N PHE A 6 -12.40 14.50 -13.40
CA PHE A 6 -13.19 14.44 -14.61
C PHE A 6 -13.36 12.99 -15.08
N LEU A 7 -14.35 12.76 -15.95
CA LEU A 7 -14.55 11.46 -16.59
C LEU A 7 -13.38 11.12 -17.51
N VAL A 8 -13.11 9.82 -17.65
CA VAL A 8 -12.20 9.30 -18.69
C VAL A 8 -12.70 9.75 -20.08
N PRO A 9 -11.83 10.24 -20.99
CA PRO A 9 -10.36 10.29 -20.90
C PRO A 9 -9.79 11.56 -20.25
N ALA A 10 -10.57 12.56 -19.91
CA ALA A 10 -10.10 13.84 -19.38
C ALA A 10 -9.64 13.77 -17.91
N GLY A 11 -9.96 12.69 -17.21
CA GLY A 11 -9.59 12.41 -15.83
C GLY A 11 -9.69 10.92 -15.51
N TYR A 12 -9.81 10.57 -14.23
CA TYR A 12 -9.81 9.19 -13.77
C TYR A 12 -11.19 8.64 -13.36
N LEU A 13 -12.25 9.45 -13.49
CA LEU A 13 -13.60 8.99 -13.14
C LEU A 13 -14.12 8.01 -14.19
N ARG A 14 -14.63 6.87 -13.72
CA ARG A 14 -15.28 5.86 -14.56
C ARG A 14 -16.79 6.04 -14.68
N ASP A 15 -17.39 6.91 -13.83
CA ASP A 15 -18.80 7.23 -13.82
C ASP A 15 -19.00 8.70 -13.47
N ILE A 16 -20.18 9.24 -13.79
CA ILE A 16 -20.55 10.63 -13.51
C ILE A 16 -20.64 10.89 -12.00
N LYS A 17 -20.33 12.11 -11.57
CA LYS A 17 -20.34 12.46 -10.14
C LYS A 17 -21.69 12.22 -9.47
N SER A 18 -22.80 12.45 -10.20
CA SER A 18 -24.15 12.19 -9.70
C SER A 18 -24.42 10.70 -9.41
N ALA A 19 -23.63 9.76 -9.97
CA ALA A 19 -23.77 8.35 -9.64
C ALA A 19 -23.54 8.07 -8.15
N ALA A 20 -22.77 8.92 -7.47
CA ALA A 20 -22.56 8.82 -6.03
C ALA A 20 -23.85 9.02 -5.21
N SER A 21 -24.91 9.60 -5.78
CA SER A 21 -26.22 9.70 -5.11
C SER A 21 -26.84 8.33 -4.80
N ARG A 22 -26.52 7.32 -5.62
CA ARG A 22 -26.98 5.93 -5.43
C ARG A 22 -26.27 5.19 -4.29
N ALA A 23 -25.16 5.72 -3.80
CA ALA A 23 -24.40 5.11 -2.71
C ALA A 23 -25.14 5.31 -1.38
N ASP A 24 -25.23 4.27 -0.56
CA ASP A 24 -25.75 4.34 0.80
C ASP A 24 -24.74 4.91 1.78
N ALA A 25 -23.46 4.68 1.52
CA ALA A 25 -22.34 5.18 2.33
C ALA A 25 -21.13 5.51 1.46
N LEU A 26 -20.20 6.26 2.03
CA LEU A 26 -18.93 6.63 1.42
C LEU A 26 -17.79 6.00 2.22
N VAL A 27 -16.82 5.42 1.53
CA VAL A 27 -15.56 4.99 2.14
C VAL A 27 -14.41 5.79 1.53
N ILE A 28 -13.80 6.64 2.32
CA ILE A 28 -12.64 7.44 1.89
C ILE A 28 -11.38 6.67 2.25
N THR A 29 -10.64 6.24 1.23
CA THR A 29 -9.48 5.37 1.40
C THR A 29 -8.17 6.14 1.36
N LYS A 30 -7.12 5.54 1.95
CA LYS A 30 -5.74 6.05 1.90
C LYS A 30 -5.59 7.45 2.49
N ILE A 31 -6.30 7.73 3.60
CA ILE A 31 -6.19 9.01 4.26
C ILE A 31 -4.79 9.15 4.85
N THR A 32 -4.15 10.30 4.54
CA THR A 32 -2.90 10.75 5.17
C THR A 32 -3.21 12.01 5.95
N GLY A 33 -3.08 11.96 7.27
CA GLY A 33 -3.38 13.10 8.15
C GLY A 33 -4.81 13.14 8.69
N ASN A 34 -5.25 14.31 9.14
CA ASN A 34 -6.55 14.47 9.79
C ASN A 34 -7.70 14.47 8.77
N TYR A 35 -8.60 13.50 8.89
CA TYR A 35 -9.77 13.31 8.02
C TYR A 35 -10.74 14.51 8.03
N SER A 36 -10.91 15.19 9.16
CA SER A 36 -11.83 16.33 9.30
C SER A 36 -11.53 17.51 8.36
N ALA A 37 -10.32 17.54 7.77
CA ALA A 37 -9.92 18.55 6.78
C ALA A 37 -10.36 18.24 5.33
N LEU A 38 -10.93 17.07 5.06
CA LEU A 38 -11.40 16.71 3.72
C LEU A 38 -12.75 17.38 3.44
N GLN A 39 -12.69 18.45 2.67
CA GLN A 39 -13.92 19.08 2.14
C GLN A 39 -14.62 18.11 1.19
N LYS A 40 -15.73 17.51 1.62
CA LYS A 40 -16.61 16.71 0.77
C LYS A 40 -17.72 17.59 0.16
N PRO A 41 -18.31 17.18 -0.98
CA PRO A 41 -19.47 17.85 -1.53
C PRO A 41 -20.62 17.89 -0.51
N LYS A 42 -21.34 19.02 -0.46
CA LYS A 42 -22.48 19.20 0.47
C LYS A 42 -23.58 18.17 0.29
N GLU A 43 -23.81 17.75 -0.95
CA GLU A 43 -24.78 16.68 -1.28
C GLU A 43 -24.46 15.32 -0.64
N TRP A 44 -23.23 15.17 -0.10
CA TRP A 44 -22.80 13.96 0.59
C TRP A 44 -22.81 14.09 2.12
N ASP A 45 -23.21 15.24 2.65
CA ASP A 45 -23.22 15.46 4.09
C ASP A 45 -24.21 14.55 4.82
N SER A 46 -25.30 14.16 4.17
CA SER A 46 -26.27 13.18 4.70
C SER A 46 -25.82 11.72 4.59
N LYS A 47 -24.72 11.42 3.89
CA LYS A 47 -24.24 10.05 3.70
C LYS A 47 -23.39 9.61 4.89
N HIS A 48 -23.58 8.37 5.34
CA HIS A 48 -22.63 7.72 6.24
C HIS A 48 -21.25 7.73 5.59
N THR A 49 -20.25 8.15 6.33
CA THR A 49 -18.88 8.26 5.82
C THR A 49 -17.95 7.50 6.72
N PHE A 50 -17.22 6.57 6.14
CA PHE A 50 -16.19 5.78 6.78
C PHE A 50 -14.84 6.12 6.18
N SER A 51 -13.78 5.86 6.91
CA SER A 51 -12.44 6.20 6.48
C SER A 51 -11.48 5.02 6.65
N SER A 52 -10.48 4.94 5.78
CA SER A 52 -9.40 3.98 5.94
C SER A 52 -8.05 4.64 5.74
N LYS A 53 -7.07 4.19 6.51
CA LYS A 53 -5.68 4.62 6.40
C LYS A 53 -4.80 3.47 5.91
N ILE A 54 -3.67 3.83 5.29
CA ILE A 54 -2.63 2.84 5.00
C ILE A 54 -1.84 2.58 6.27
N VAL A 55 -1.68 1.31 6.62
CA VAL A 55 -0.83 0.85 7.72
C VAL A 55 0.23 -0.08 7.14
N TYR A 56 1.47 0.19 7.48
CA TYR A 56 2.62 -0.64 7.18
C TYR A 56 3.00 -1.41 8.43
N GLU A 57 3.01 -2.73 8.37
CA GLU A 57 3.49 -3.57 9.46
C GLU A 57 5.03 -3.54 9.52
N THR A 58 5.60 -3.93 10.64
CA THR A 58 7.06 -4.08 10.77
C THR A 58 7.57 -5.12 9.76
N PRO A 59 8.62 -4.82 8.98
CA PRO A 59 9.17 -5.78 8.03
C PRO A 59 9.69 -7.01 8.75
N SER A 60 9.31 -8.18 8.26
CA SER A 60 9.83 -9.46 8.75
C SER A 60 10.27 -10.36 7.60
N ASN A 61 11.26 -11.23 7.85
CA ASN A 61 11.66 -12.23 6.88
C ASN A 61 10.80 -13.51 7.02
N GLY A 62 11.05 -14.49 6.16
CA GLY A 62 10.31 -15.77 6.17
C GLY A 62 10.46 -16.58 7.46
N HIS A 63 11.34 -16.19 8.38
CA HIS A 63 11.55 -16.81 9.70
C HIS A 63 10.96 -15.96 10.84
N GLY A 64 10.23 -14.91 10.53
CA GLY A 64 9.62 -14.01 11.52
C GLY A 64 10.63 -13.07 12.22
N GLN A 65 11.86 -12.97 11.70
CA GLN A 65 12.86 -12.06 12.25
C GLN A 65 12.62 -10.64 11.70
N GLU A 66 12.72 -9.65 12.57
CA GLU A 66 12.68 -8.24 12.21
C GLU A 66 14.05 -7.77 11.69
N ILE A 67 14.07 -6.63 10.99
CA ILE A 67 15.30 -6.05 10.46
C ILE A 67 16.24 -5.66 11.60
N GLY A 68 17.45 -6.20 11.58
CA GLY A 68 18.49 -5.90 12.58
C GLY A 68 19.31 -4.63 12.30
N SER A 69 19.23 -4.06 11.10
CA SER A 69 19.92 -2.86 10.66
C SER A 69 18.96 -1.89 9.99
N ASN A 70 19.15 -0.58 10.23
CA ASN A 70 18.30 0.44 9.62
C ASN A 70 18.60 0.71 8.14
N GLU A 71 19.75 0.22 7.62
CA GLU A 71 20.11 0.43 6.21
C GLU A 71 19.41 -0.58 5.31
N VAL A 72 18.61 -0.05 4.38
CA VAL A 72 17.75 -0.89 3.55
C VAL A 72 17.79 -0.49 2.07
N ILE A 73 17.55 -1.49 1.23
CA ILE A 73 17.28 -1.35 -0.19
C ILE A 73 15.87 -1.87 -0.42
N SER A 74 15.07 -1.18 -1.20
CA SER A 74 13.72 -1.66 -1.51
C SER A 74 13.52 -1.88 -3.00
N PHE A 75 12.58 -2.78 -3.32
CA PHE A 75 12.07 -2.97 -4.67
C PHE A 75 10.57 -3.24 -4.63
N THR A 76 9.84 -2.66 -5.57
CA THR A 76 8.37 -2.79 -5.59
C THR A 76 7.77 -2.52 -6.97
N GLY A 77 6.73 -3.30 -7.31
CA GLY A 77 5.83 -3.11 -8.44
C GLY A 77 4.46 -2.56 -8.02
N LEU A 78 4.44 -1.54 -7.17
CA LEU A 78 3.22 -0.83 -6.78
C LEU A 78 2.89 0.29 -7.77
N ALA A 79 1.63 0.41 -8.20
CA ALA A 79 1.15 1.50 -9.06
C ALA A 79 1.46 2.90 -8.48
N ASN A 80 1.38 3.06 -7.16
CA ASN A 80 1.79 4.27 -6.45
C ASN A 80 2.75 3.92 -5.32
N SER A 81 4.03 3.87 -5.65
CA SER A 81 5.10 3.55 -4.68
C SER A 81 5.53 4.75 -3.82
N ALA A 82 5.00 5.96 -4.07
CA ALA A 82 5.47 7.17 -3.38
C ALA A 82 5.21 7.12 -1.86
N LEU A 83 4.03 6.65 -1.43
CA LEU A 83 3.71 6.51 -0.01
C LEU A 83 4.56 5.43 0.66
N PHE A 84 4.82 4.33 -0.03
CA PHE A 84 5.70 3.28 0.45
C PHE A 84 7.14 3.77 0.61
N GLU A 85 7.67 4.47 -0.40
CA GLU A 85 9.01 5.06 -0.33
C GLU A 85 9.12 6.10 0.79
N LYS A 86 8.10 6.94 0.96
CA LYS A 86 8.04 7.92 2.06
C LYS A 86 8.10 7.19 3.41
N HIS A 87 7.28 6.16 3.61
CA HIS A 87 7.30 5.35 4.83
C HIS A 87 8.68 4.74 5.11
N LEU A 88 9.33 4.20 4.08
CA LEU A 88 10.67 3.65 4.25
C LEU A 88 11.71 4.70 4.62
N LYS A 89 11.65 5.89 4.03
CA LYS A 89 12.57 7.01 4.36
C LYS A 89 12.37 7.55 5.77
N GLU A 90 11.14 7.52 6.29
CA GLU A 90 10.82 8.00 7.64
C GLU A 90 11.25 7.02 8.73
N ASN A 91 11.32 5.71 8.43
CA ASN A 91 11.59 4.66 9.42
C ASN A 91 12.94 3.97 9.23
N TYR A 92 13.58 4.10 8.07
CA TYR A 92 14.82 3.41 7.72
C TYR A 92 15.78 4.33 6.94
N SER A 93 17.06 3.99 6.95
CA SER A 93 18.08 4.57 6.06
C SER A 93 17.97 3.95 4.66
N LEU A 94 16.98 4.38 3.89
CA LEU A 94 16.72 3.87 2.54
C LEU A 94 17.83 4.31 1.57
N LYS A 95 18.68 3.37 1.14
CA LYS A 95 19.78 3.64 0.20
C LYS A 95 19.32 3.71 -1.24
N LYS A 96 18.41 2.83 -1.63
CA LYS A 96 17.85 2.78 -2.99
C LYS A 96 16.45 2.18 -2.97
N ASN A 97 15.57 2.74 -3.78
CA ASN A 97 14.28 2.14 -4.10
C ASN A 97 14.23 1.81 -5.60
N PHE A 98 14.19 0.54 -5.95
CA PHE A 98 13.99 0.07 -7.31
C PHE A 98 12.49 -0.01 -7.58
N LYS A 99 12.02 0.84 -8.50
CA LYS A 99 10.60 0.94 -8.87
C LYS A 99 10.35 0.23 -10.19
N PHE A 100 9.35 -0.61 -10.19
CA PHE A 100 8.88 -1.35 -11.36
C PHE A 100 7.43 -0.96 -11.68
N ALA A 101 6.97 -1.33 -12.86
CA ALA A 101 5.58 -1.16 -13.25
C ALA A 101 4.63 -1.93 -12.30
N ASP A 102 3.38 -1.50 -12.20
CA ASP A 102 2.39 -2.24 -11.42
C ASP A 102 2.22 -3.66 -11.99
N HIS A 103 2.07 -4.61 -11.10
CA HIS A 103 1.98 -6.04 -11.44
C HIS A 103 3.22 -6.63 -12.13
N HIS A 104 4.40 -6.02 -11.97
CA HIS A 104 5.64 -6.50 -12.57
C HIS A 104 6.00 -7.92 -12.14
N TYR A 105 6.46 -8.74 -13.09
CA TYR A 105 7.08 -10.04 -12.85
C TYR A 105 8.59 -9.86 -12.88
N PHE A 106 9.24 -10.06 -11.74
CA PHE A 106 10.67 -9.84 -11.61
C PHE A 106 11.47 -10.92 -12.33
N THR A 107 12.42 -10.50 -13.14
CA THR A 107 13.39 -11.39 -13.76
C THR A 107 14.58 -11.63 -12.84
N ASP A 108 15.25 -12.78 -13.00
CA ASP A 108 16.44 -13.09 -12.21
C ASP A 108 17.54 -12.03 -12.38
N THR A 109 17.74 -11.54 -13.61
CA THR A 109 18.69 -10.47 -13.91
C THR A 109 18.39 -9.16 -13.19
N GLU A 110 17.11 -8.79 -13.02
CA GLU A 110 16.72 -7.60 -12.27
C GLU A 110 17.00 -7.78 -10.78
N LEU A 111 16.68 -8.94 -10.22
CA LEU A 111 16.95 -9.25 -8.82
C LEU A 111 18.44 -9.32 -8.51
N GLU A 112 19.24 -9.91 -9.40
CA GLU A 112 20.70 -9.92 -9.29
C GLU A 112 21.28 -8.52 -9.27
N LYS A 113 20.79 -7.59 -10.12
CA LYS A 113 21.23 -6.18 -10.09
C LYS A 113 20.92 -5.51 -8.74
N ILE A 114 19.76 -5.80 -8.15
CA ILE A 114 19.38 -5.28 -6.83
C ILE A 114 20.35 -5.82 -5.77
N ILE A 115 20.65 -7.11 -5.81
CA ILE A 115 21.57 -7.77 -4.87
C ILE A 115 22.97 -7.24 -5.03
N GLN A 116 23.47 -7.11 -6.25
CA GLN A 116 24.80 -6.55 -6.53
C GLN A 116 24.93 -5.11 -6.04
N PHE A 117 23.90 -4.29 -6.25
CA PHE A 117 23.86 -2.93 -5.69
C PHE A 117 24.00 -2.97 -4.16
N GLY A 118 23.30 -3.85 -3.48
CA GLY A 118 23.39 -4.01 -2.03
C GLY A 118 24.78 -4.39 -1.57
N LYS A 119 25.34 -5.44 -2.14
CA LYS A 119 26.69 -5.92 -1.81
C LYS A 119 27.80 -4.91 -2.08
N GLY A 120 27.63 -4.05 -3.08
CA GLY A 120 28.59 -3.01 -3.42
C GLY A 120 28.50 -1.74 -2.56
N ASN A 121 27.41 -1.54 -1.81
CA ASN A 121 27.16 -0.30 -1.08
C ASN A 121 26.94 -0.50 0.43
N LEU A 122 26.67 -1.72 0.89
CA LEU A 122 26.35 -2.03 2.29
C LEU A 122 27.13 -3.25 2.76
N THR A 123 27.60 -3.21 4.02
CA THR A 123 28.27 -4.35 4.64
C THR A 123 27.30 -5.51 4.89
N GLN A 124 26.09 -5.20 5.30
CA GLN A 124 25.00 -6.16 5.52
C GLN A 124 23.71 -5.63 4.88
N PRO A 125 23.49 -5.86 3.56
CA PRO A 125 22.33 -5.33 2.87
C PRO A 125 21.06 -6.05 3.31
N ASN A 126 20.05 -5.28 3.74
CA ASN A 126 18.69 -5.75 3.94
C ASN A 126 17.82 -5.29 2.76
N TYR A 127 17.05 -6.21 2.22
CA TYR A 127 16.17 -5.95 1.08
C TYR A 127 14.73 -5.98 1.53
N ILE A 128 13.98 -4.93 1.24
CA ILE A 128 12.56 -4.83 1.59
C ILE A 128 11.71 -4.83 0.33
N THR A 129 10.68 -5.65 0.33
CA THR A 129 9.62 -5.62 -0.68
C THR A 129 8.24 -5.71 -0.01
N THR A 130 7.18 -5.50 -0.77
CA THR A 130 5.82 -5.69 -0.25
C THR A 130 5.45 -7.18 -0.24
N LEU A 131 4.53 -7.59 0.64
CA LEU A 131 4.03 -8.96 0.64
C LEU A 131 3.39 -9.33 -0.71
N LYS A 132 2.75 -8.35 -1.40
CA LYS A 132 2.20 -8.51 -2.75
C LYS A 132 3.29 -8.85 -3.76
N ASP A 133 4.42 -8.15 -3.74
CA ASP A 133 5.52 -8.38 -4.68
C ASP A 133 6.29 -9.67 -4.31
N PHE A 134 6.49 -9.93 -3.02
CA PHE A 134 7.09 -11.17 -2.53
C PHE A 134 6.33 -12.41 -3.01
N SER A 135 4.99 -12.37 -3.04
CA SER A 135 4.17 -13.49 -3.50
C SER A 135 4.36 -13.82 -4.98
N ARG A 136 4.94 -12.90 -5.77
CA ARG A 136 5.26 -13.09 -7.19
C ARG A 136 6.66 -13.63 -7.44
N LEU A 137 7.50 -13.65 -6.41
CA LEU A 137 8.83 -14.26 -6.51
C LEU A 137 8.71 -15.78 -6.43
N SER A 138 9.42 -16.47 -7.31
CA SER A 138 9.61 -17.91 -7.19
C SER A 138 10.48 -18.25 -5.97
N ASP A 139 10.45 -19.50 -5.53
CA ASP A 139 11.30 -19.94 -4.40
C ASP A 139 12.79 -19.83 -4.72
N SER A 140 13.19 -20.03 -5.97
CA SER A 140 14.58 -19.80 -6.41
C SER A 140 14.96 -18.34 -6.29
N GLN A 141 14.08 -17.42 -6.70
CA GLN A 141 14.29 -15.97 -6.61
C GLN A 141 14.39 -15.48 -5.15
N ARG A 142 13.52 -15.98 -4.26
CA ARG A 142 13.59 -15.66 -2.82
C ARG A 142 14.91 -16.11 -2.22
N LYS A 143 15.40 -17.31 -2.59
CA LYS A 143 16.68 -17.86 -2.13
C LYS A 143 17.88 -17.01 -2.53
N LEU A 144 17.84 -16.24 -3.62
CA LEU A 144 18.93 -15.34 -4.01
C LEU A 144 19.28 -14.31 -2.92
N PHE A 145 18.29 -13.87 -2.15
CA PHE A 145 18.44 -12.89 -1.06
C PHE A 145 18.83 -13.53 0.27
N GLY A 146 18.73 -14.86 0.40
CA GLY A 146 18.95 -15.58 1.65
C GLY A 146 17.98 -15.12 2.75
N GLN A 147 18.52 -14.89 3.96
CA GLN A 147 17.72 -14.42 5.10
C GLN A 147 17.52 -12.90 5.12
N ASN A 148 18.10 -12.18 4.18
CA ASN A 148 18.07 -10.71 4.14
C ASN A 148 16.90 -10.13 3.33
N LEU A 149 15.96 -10.96 2.90
CA LEU A 149 14.72 -10.52 2.25
C LEU A 149 13.61 -10.35 3.29
N PHE A 150 13.18 -9.12 3.46
CA PHE A 150 12.12 -8.73 4.38
C PHE A 150 10.88 -8.30 3.62
N THR A 151 9.72 -8.61 4.16
CA THR A 151 8.42 -8.24 3.58
C THR A 151 7.69 -7.28 4.49
N ILE A 152 7.10 -6.25 3.89
CA ILE A 152 6.13 -5.38 4.58
C ILE A 152 4.73 -5.76 4.12
N LYS A 153 3.88 -6.10 5.07
CA LYS A 153 2.45 -6.20 4.82
C LYS A 153 1.83 -4.81 4.90
N ILE A 154 1.03 -4.50 3.89
CA ILE A 154 0.29 -3.24 3.79
C ILE A 154 -1.18 -3.57 4.00
N SER A 155 -1.79 -2.95 4.99
CA SER A 155 -3.22 -3.07 5.28
C SER A 155 -3.92 -1.72 5.20
N THR A 156 -5.22 -1.75 5.02
CA THR A 156 -6.05 -0.55 4.93
C THR A 156 -7.28 -0.68 5.84
N PRO A 157 -7.07 -0.75 7.18
CA PRO A 157 -8.17 -0.90 8.11
C PRO A 157 -9.14 0.28 8.02
N ILE A 158 -10.42 0.00 8.21
CA ILE A 158 -11.45 1.02 8.40
C ILE A 158 -11.32 1.57 9.83
N LEU A 159 -11.30 2.88 9.98
CA LEU A 159 -11.15 3.51 11.28
C LEU A 159 -12.40 3.38 12.14
N GLU A 160 -13.58 3.45 11.51
CA GLU A 160 -14.90 3.34 12.12
C GLU A 160 -15.50 1.93 11.88
N GLU A 161 -14.71 0.87 12.09
CA GLU A 161 -15.09 -0.51 11.74
C GLU A 161 -16.39 -0.97 12.43
N LYS A 162 -16.54 -0.68 13.72
CA LYS A 162 -17.76 -1.06 14.48
C LYS A 162 -19.02 -0.36 13.96
N GLU A 163 -18.90 0.91 13.59
CA GLU A 163 -19.97 1.70 13.01
C GLU A 163 -20.32 1.19 11.60
N LEU A 164 -19.31 0.82 10.80
CA LEU A 164 -19.53 0.21 9.49
C LEU A 164 -20.26 -1.12 9.62
N ILE A 165 -19.85 -2.00 10.52
CA ILE A 165 -20.53 -3.29 10.76
C ILE A 165 -21.99 -3.05 11.13
N ARG A 166 -22.29 -2.18 12.10
CA ARG A 166 -23.68 -1.83 12.49
C ARG A 166 -24.48 -1.30 11.30
N PHE A 167 -23.88 -0.43 10.49
CA PHE A 167 -24.52 0.12 9.30
C PHE A 167 -24.87 -0.99 8.30
N LEU A 168 -23.97 -1.93 8.03
CA LEU A 168 -24.17 -3.04 7.10
C LEU A 168 -25.22 -4.03 7.62
N THR A 169 -25.22 -4.34 8.93
CA THR A 169 -26.24 -5.19 9.58
C THR A 169 -27.62 -4.54 9.48
N ASN A 170 -27.75 -3.25 9.78
CA ASN A 170 -29.03 -2.52 9.69
C ASN A 170 -29.57 -2.44 8.25
N LYS A 171 -28.72 -2.58 7.25
CA LYS A 171 -29.09 -2.65 5.83
C LYS A 171 -29.35 -4.08 5.35
N ASN A 172 -29.31 -5.07 6.24
CA ASN A 172 -29.40 -6.50 5.90
C ASN A 172 -28.37 -6.99 4.86
N ILE A 173 -27.19 -6.36 4.85
CA ILE A 173 -26.08 -6.74 3.95
C ILE A 173 -25.20 -7.80 4.63
N LEU A 174 -25.08 -7.74 5.95
CA LEU A 174 -24.44 -8.77 6.78
C LEU A 174 -25.49 -9.46 7.62
N SER A 175 -25.47 -10.79 7.64
CA SER A 175 -26.17 -11.60 8.64
C SER A 175 -25.31 -11.67 9.91
N ASP A 176 -25.98 -11.73 11.06
CA ASP A 176 -25.35 -11.96 12.38
C ASP A 176 -24.55 -13.25 12.42
#